data_39afbd630e0726d7b4fc829ae1360ddd
#
_entry.id   39afbd630e0726d7b4fc829ae1360ddd
#
_cell.length_a   1.000
_cell.length_b   1.000
_cell.length_c   1.000
_cell.angle_alpha   90.00
_cell.angle_beta   90.00
_cell.angle_gamma   90.00
#
_symmetry.space_group_name_H-M   'P 1'
#
loop_
_entity.id
_entity.type
_entity.pdbx_description
1 polymer ?
#
loop_
_entity_poly.entity_id
_entity_poly.type
_entity_poly.pdbx_seq_one_letter_code
_entity_poly.pdbx_strand_id
1 'polypeptide(L)'
;MDICTILSNALDNAIEACIKINNPADRYINVKISVDNGFFISVTNPSTEAPKKRAGIIISSKKDKENHGLGLKSIKRTVDKHGGDMLVKYENDVFTLVAELPT
;
A
#
# COMPACT_ATOMS: atom_id res chain seq x y z
N MET A 1 11.42 9.27 10.47
CA MET A 1 10.36 8.65 11.24
C MET A 1 9.62 7.61 10.40
N ASP A 2 9.40 6.47 10.97
CA ASP A 2 8.94 5.31 10.22
C ASP A 2 7.52 5.40 9.67
N ILE A 3 6.64 6.10 10.37
CA ILE A 3 5.27 6.31 9.87
C ILE A 3 5.29 7.15 8.60
N CYS A 4 6.16 8.15 8.55
CA CYS A 4 6.31 8.96 7.35
C CYS A 4 6.83 8.12 6.19
N THR A 5 7.72 7.17 6.46
CA THR A 5 8.23 6.26 5.44
C THR A 5 7.11 5.39 4.89
N ILE A 6 6.31 4.81 5.77
CA ILE A 6 5.18 3.97 5.35
C ILE A 6 4.20 4.79 4.51
N LEU A 7 3.80 5.94 5.01
CA LEU A 7 2.80 6.77 4.33
C LEU A 7 3.32 7.26 2.99
N SER A 8 4.56 7.73 2.95
CA SER A 8 5.17 8.22 1.72
C SER A 8 5.21 7.13 0.64
N ASN A 9 5.67 5.94 1.01
CA ASN A 9 5.74 4.83 0.07
C ASN A 9 4.35 4.37 -0.38
N ALA A 10 3.40 4.33 0.56
CA ALA A 10 2.03 3.94 0.23
C ALA A 10 1.38 4.94 -0.72
N LEU A 11 1.61 6.23 -0.49
CA LEU A 11 1.07 7.28 -1.37
C LEU A 11 1.71 7.25 -2.75
N ASP A 12 3.02 7.05 -2.81
CA ASP A 12 3.71 6.93 -4.10
C ASP A 12 3.13 5.78 -4.92
N ASN A 13 2.91 4.65 -4.26
CA ASN A 13 2.31 3.49 -4.89
C ASN A 13 0.90 3.78 -5.40
N ALA A 14 0.10 4.47 -4.60
CA ALA A 14 -1.26 4.84 -4.97
C ALA A 14 -1.28 5.82 -6.13
N ILE A 15 -0.39 6.79 -6.13
CA ILE A 15 -0.28 7.78 -7.20
C ILE A 15 0.09 7.09 -8.52
N GLU A 16 1.06 6.19 -8.48
CA GLU A 16 1.47 5.45 -9.68
C GLU A 16 0.32 4.64 -10.26
N ALA A 17 -0.47 4.00 -9.40
CA ALA A 17 -1.63 3.24 -9.86
C ALA A 17 -2.69 4.17 -10.47
N CYS A 18 -2.92 5.32 -9.86
CA CYS A 18 -3.91 6.29 -10.36
C CYS A 18 -3.51 6.86 -11.73
N ILE A 19 -2.24 7.09 -11.94
CA ILE A 19 -1.78 7.62 -13.23
C ILE A 19 -2.15 6.70 -14.38
N LYS A 20 -2.21 5.40 -14.12
CA LYS A 20 -2.56 4.39 -15.14
C LYS A 20 -4.05 4.31 -15.41
N ILE A 21 -4.88 4.96 -14.63
CA ILE A 21 -6.32 5.01 -14.86
C ILE A 21 -6.58 6.03 -15.98
N ASN A 22 -7.23 5.60 -17.05
CA ASN A 22 -7.44 6.45 -18.21
C ASN A 22 -8.31 7.67 -17.93
N ASN A 23 -9.42 7.47 -17.21
CA ASN A 23 -10.33 8.55 -16.91
C ASN A 23 -9.95 9.22 -15.60
N PRO A 24 -9.51 10.49 -15.65
CA PRO A 24 -9.12 11.20 -14.43
C PRO A 24 -10.25 11.28 -13.39
N ALA A 25 -11.49 11.26 -13.82
CA ALA A 25 -12.62 11.31 -12.90
C ALA A 25 -12.72 10.07 -12.02
N ASP A 26 -12.11 8.97 -12.44
CA ASP A 26 -12.13 7.72 -11.69
C ASP A 26 -10.95 7.58 -10.73
N ARG A 27 -10.08 8.56 -10.70
CA ARG A 27 -8.90 8.55 -9.83
C ARG A 27 -9.23 9.09 -8.45
N TYR A 28 -8.82 8.36 -7.42
CA TYR A 28 -8.99 8.82 -6.05
C TYR A 28 -7.96 8.12 -5.16
N ILE A 29 -7.69 8.72 -4.02
CA ILE A 29 -6.86 8.11 -2.99
C ILE A 29 -7.53 8.40 -1.66
N ASN A 30 -7.91 7.34 -0.94
CA ASN A 30 -8.48 7.47 0.39
C ASN A 30 -7.41 7.10 1.40
N VAL A 31 -7.17 7.98 2.35
CA VAL A 31 -6.21 7.73 3.41
C VAL A 31 -6.94 7.82 4.74
N LYS A 32 -6.79 6.78 5.56
CA LYS A 32 -7.33 6.77 6.90
C LYS A 32 -6.19 6.51 7.87
N ILE A 33 -6.12 7.33 8.88
CA ILE A 33 -5.11 7.17 9.93
C ILE A 33 -5.85 7.26 11.26
N SER A 34 -5.64 6.29 12.12
CA SER A 34 -6.17 6.35 13.47
C SER A 34 -5.10 5.95 14.46
N VAL A 35 -5.23 6.49 15.66
CA VAL A 35 -4.31 6.22 16.75
C VAL A 35 -5.16 5.79 17.96
N ASP A 36 -5.08 4.50 18.27
CA ASP A 36 -5.83 3.94 19.39
C ASP A 36 -5.16 2.61 19.71
N ASN A 37 -4.42 2.53 20.79
CA ASN A 37 -3.62 1.36 21.12
C ASN A 37 -2.58 1.01 20.06
N GLY A 38 -2.25 1.96 19.18
CA GLY A 38 -1.32 1.75 18.09
C GLY A 38 -1.69 2.63 16.91
N PHE A 39 -0.89 2.58 15.87
CA PHE A 39 -1.17 3.31 14.64
C PHE A 39 -1.82 2.40 13.63
N PHE A 40 -2.86 2.90 12.99
CA PHE A 40 -3.54 2.21 11.91
C PHE A 40 -3.52 3.13 10.70
N ILE A 41 -2.98 2.66 9.59
CA ILE A 41 -2.90 3.43 8.35
C ILE A 41 -3.54 2.60 7.24
N SER A 42 -4.46 3.20 6.50
CA SER A 42 -5.11 2.54 5.37
C SER A 42 -5.06 3.47 4.17
N VAL A 43 -4.57 2.96 3.04
CA VAL A 43 -4.54 3.71 1.78
C VAL A 43 -5.27 2.88 0.74
N THR A 44 -6.29 3.47 0.13
CA THR A 44 -7.12 2.81 -0.86
C THR A 44 -7.11 3.61 -2.16
N ASN A 45 -6.96 2.94 -3.27
CA ASN A 45 -6.96 3.58 -4.58
C ASN A 45 -7.44 2.59 -5.64
N PRO A 46 -7.99 3.10 -6.76
CA PRO A 46 -8.31 2.22 -7.88
C PRO A 46 -7.04 1.74 -8.56
N SER A 47 -7.09 0.57 -9.16
CA SER A 47 -5.96 0.03 -9.89
C SER A 47 -6.47 -0.89 -10.99
N THR A 48 -5.91 -0.75 -12.19
CA THR A 48 -6.26 -1.60 -13.31
C THR A 48 -5.41 -2.85 -13.39
N GLU A 49 -4.38 -2.93 -12.55
CA GLU A 49 -3.47 -4.06 -12.56
C GLU A 49 -3.54 -4.81 -11.24
N ALA A 50 -4.01 -6.05 -11.29
CA ALA A 50 -4.06 -6.88 -10.11
C ALA A 50 -2.65 -7.21 -9.66
N PRO A 51 -2.32 -6.97 -8.41
CA PRO A 51 -1.03 -7.40 -7.88
C PRO A 51 -1.01 -8.90 -7.70
N LYS A 52 0.18 -9.49 -7.76
CA LYS A 52 0.34 -10.91 -7.48
C LYS A 52 0.31 -11.11 -5.98
N LYS A 53 -0.39 -12.14 -5.56
CA LYS A 53 -0.49 -12.50 -4.15
C LYS A 53 0.12 -13.88 -3.93
N ARG A 54 0.80 -14.02 -2.82
CA ARG A 54 1.28 -15.32 -2.37
C ARG A 54 1.25 -15.34 -0.85
N ALA A 55 0.50 -16.29 -0.29
CA ALA A 55 0.35 -16.41 1.16
C ALA A 55 -0.11 -15.11 1.82
N GLY A 56 -1.03 -14.40 1.17
CA GLY A 56 -1.56 -13.15 1.72
C GLY A 56 -0.65 -11.95 1.56
N ILE A 57 0.51 -12.14 0.95
CA ILE A 57 1.46 -11.07 0.70
C ILE A 57 1.46 -10.77 -0.79
N ILE A 58 1.47 -9.50 -1.15
CA ILE A 58 1.59 -9.12 -2.54
C ILE A 58 3.02 -9.28 -2.99
N ILE A 59 3.19 -10.02 -4.08
CA ILE A 59 4.50 -10.18 -4.70
C ILE A 59 4.43 -9.50 -6.04
N SER A 60 5.23 -8.46 -6.19
CA SER A 60 5.31 -7.73 -7.45
C SER A 60 5.96 -8.60 -8.51
N SER A 61 5.56 -8.41 -9.76
CA SER A 61 6.25 -9.03 -10.87
C SER A 61 7.67 -8.48 -10.92
N LYS A 62 8.51 -9.15 -11.68
CA LYS A 62 9.89 -8.72 -11.85
C LYS A 62 9.98 -7.28 -12.33
N LYS A 63 9.04 -6.91 -13.20
CA LYS A 63 8.97 -5.59 -13.77
C LYS A 63 8.56 -4.56 -12.71
N ASP A 64 7.63 -4.94 -11.86
CA ASP A 64 7.13 -4.07 -10.82
C ASP A 64 8.11 -3.91 -9.66
N LYS A 65 9.03 -4.84 -9.51
CA LYS A 65 10.04 -4.76 -8.46
C LYS A 65 10.85 -3.48 -8.52
N GLU A 66 11.05 -2.97 -9.71
CA GLU A 66 11.82 -1.74 -9.88
C GLU A 66 11.02 -0.50 -9.52
N ASN A 67 9.70 -0.56 -9.72
CA ASN A 67 8.84 0.60 -9.54
C ASN A 67 7.94 0.54 -8.33
N HIS A 68 7.27 -0.61 -8.15
CA HIS A 68 6.27 -0.76 -7.08
C HIS A 68 6.73 -1.71 -5.99
N GLY A 69 7.41 -2.78 -6.38
CA GLY A 69 7.85 -3.79 -5.44
C GLY A 69 8.75 -3.24 -4.34
N LEU A 70 9.59 -2.26 -4.70
CA LEU A 70 10.50 -1.66 -3.73
C LEU A 70 9.73 -0.89 -2.65
N GLY A 71 8.69 -0.16 -3.05
CA GLY A 71 7.86 0.57 -2.10
C GLY A 71 7.16 -0.35 -1.13
N LEU A 72 6.55 -1.43 -1.65
CA LEU A 72 5.85 -2.40 -0.81
C LEU A 72 6.81 -3.13 0.11
N LYS A 73 7.98 -3.50 -0.40
CA LYS A 73 8.99 -4.16 0.43
C LYS A 73 9.50 -3.25 1.54
N SER A 74 9.67 -1.98 1.21
CA SER A 74 10.12 -1.00 2.20
C SER A 74 9.09 -0.85 3.31
N ILE A 75 7.79 -0.78 2.94
CA ILE A 75 6.72 -0.71 3.92
C ILE A 75 6.73 -1.96 4.80
N LYS A 76 6.79 -3.13 4.18
CA LYS A 76 6.79 -4.40 4.90
C LYS A 76 7.94 -4.48 5.88
N ARG A 77 9.13 -4.06 5.45
CA ARG A 77 10.31 -4.06 6.30
C ARG A 77 10.13 -3.15 7.52
N THR A 78 9.58 -1.97 7.27
CA THR A 78 9.34 -1.01 8.35
C THR A 78 8.30 -1.53 9.33
N VAL A 79 7.23 -2.11 8.81
CA VAL A 79 6.17 -2.69 9.64
C VAL A 79 6.73 -3.83 10.49
N ASP A 80 7.50 -4.72 9.88
CA ASP A 80 8.10 -5.86 10.59
C ASP A 80 9.07 -5.41 11.66
N LYS A 81 9.84 -4.36 11.38
CA LYS A 81 10.81 -3.82 12.31
C LYS A 81 10.13 -3.34 13.60
N HIS A 82 8.90 -2.87 13.50
CA HIS A 82 8.15 -2.38 14.64
C HIS A 82 7.19 -3.41 15.22
N GLY A 83 7.25 -4.64 14.74
CA GLY A 83 6.38 -5.69 15.25
C GLY A 83 4.92 -5.51 14.84
N GLY A 84 4.69 -4.83 13.74
CA GLY A 84 3.34 -4.59 13.27
C GLY A 84 2.89 -5.60 12.23
N ASP A 85 1.75 -5.30 11.63
CA ASP A 85 1.14 -6.14 10.60
C ASP A 85 0.83 -5.32 9.36
N MET A 86 0.91 -5.96 8.21
CA MET A 86 0.58 -5.36 6.94
C MET A 86 -0.39 -6.26 6.19
N LEU A 87 -1.43 -5.67 5.64
CA LEU A 87 -2.41 -6.38 4.85
C LEU A 87 -2.60 -5.67 3.54
N VAL A 88 -2.65 -6.41 2.46
CA VAL A 88 -2.95 -5.85 1.15
C VAL A 88 -4.11 -6.60 0.55
N LYS A 89 -5.04 -5.86 -0.04
CA LYS A 89 -6.28 -6.38 -0.58
C LYS A 89 -6.50 -5.81 -1.96
N TYR A 90 -6.93 -6.65 -2.88
CA TYR A 90 -7.31 -6.19 -4.22
C TYR A 90 -8.63 -6.84 -4.59
N GLU A 91 -9.63 -6.02 -4.86
CA GLU A 91 -10.97 -6.50 -5.11
C GLU A 91 -11.73 -5.47 -5.92
N ASN A 92 -12.39 -5.91 -6.98
CA ASN A 92 -13.18 -5.02 -7.86
C ASN A 92 -12.37 -3.81 -8.36
N ASP A 93 -11.15 -4.06 -8.78
CA ASP A 93 -10.24 -3.03 -9.28
C ASP A 93 -9.91 -1.95 -8.25
N VAL A 94 -9.99 -2.31 -6.98
CA VAL A 94 -9.62 -1.42 -5.87
C VAL A 94 -8.52 -2.08 -5.05
N PHE A 95 -7.44 -1.34 -4.86
CA PHE A 95 -6.28 -1.78 -4.07
C PHE A 95 -6.31 -1.09 -2.72
N THR A 96 -6.16 -1.86 -1.65
CA THR A 96 -6.12 -1.32 -0.30
C THR A 96 -4.90 -1.86 0.43
N LEU A 97 -4.12 -0.95 0.98
CA LEU A 97 -2.99 -1.29 1.83
C LEU A 97 -3.32 -0.87 3.24
N VAL A 98 -3.15 -1.79 4.19
CA VAL A 98 -3.36 -1.50 5.61
C VAL A 98 -2.08 -1.83 6.34
N ALA A 99 -1.64 -0.93 7.20
CA ALA A 99 -0.50 -1.16 8.07
C ALA A 99 -0.90 -0.83 9.50
N GLU A 100 -0.57 -1.72 10.42
CA GLU A 100 -0.81 -1.52 11.85
C GLU A 100 0.51 -1.58 12.57
N LEU A 101 0.75 -0.58 13.39
CA LEU A 101 1.96 -0.50 14.19
C LEU A 101 1.57 -0.42 15.66
N PRO A 102 2.14 -1.28 16.51
CA PRO A 102 1.87 -1.18 17.96
C PRO A 102 2.51 0.09 18.51
N THR A 103 1.95 0.59 19.59
CA THR A 103 2.54 1.75 20.29
C THR A 103 3.65 1.32 21.21
#